data_1594e2cfbda196ab742520c8ecc866bc
#
_entry.id   1594e2cfbda196ab742520c8ecc866bc
#
_cell.length_a   1.000
_cell.length_b   1.000
_cell.length_c   1.000
_cell.angle_alpha   90.00
_cell.angle_beta   90.00
_cell.angle_gamma   90.00
#
_symmetry.space_group_name_H-M   'P 1'
#
loop_
_entity.id
_entity.type
_entity.pdbx_description
1 polymer ?
#
loop_
_entity_poly.entity_id
_entity_poly.type
_entity_poly.pdbx_seq_one_letter_code
_entity_poly.pdbx_strand_id
1 'polypeptide(L)'
;NDVNASIAPTDSINYIMLENALDSSTEQASVPTIYPEKSIDNIKSLYEMVTVKEKEKTIEKELTVSKGDTFISLLTGLGMEYNDAHSLYLKLKKVYDPANLKIGQKLAVTVIEDQETNQMLSLESIVIEPKAGHRYILEKNDQKEYIAKAEKDELIEEVNSASGTISGSLSVSMRKQGIPGKIVAKFSNIFGQAVDFRRDVRSGDKFEVIYENHITPSGEVVKTGNILYAGLILRRNKLELYRFTDKNGNV
;
A
#
# COMPACT_ATOMS: atom_id res chain seq x y z
N ASN A 1 35.31 -28.29 22.87
CA ASN A 1 35.00 -27.83 24.20
C ASN A 1 34.19 -26.56 24.09
N ASP A 2 32.93 -26.74 23.80
CA ASP A 2 31.97 -25.65 23.64
C ASP A 2 31.19 -25.50 24.94
N VAL A 3 31.28 -24.32 25.54
CA VAL A 3 30.43 -23.95 26.64
C VAL A 3 29.37 -22.98 26.10
N ASN A 4 28.21 -23.54 25.80
CA ASN A 4 27.01 -22.79 25.45
C ASN A 4 26.34 -22.33 26.74
N ALA A 5 26.55 -21.08 27.16
CA ALA A 5 25.86 -20.48 28.30
C ALA A 5 24.53 -19.90 27.78
N SER A 6 23.45 -20.65 28.00
CA SER A 6 22.08 -20.18 27.91
C SER A 6 21.82 -19.13 28.99
N ILE A 7 21.58 -17.89 28.60
CA ILE A 7 21.07 -16.83 29.48
C ILE A 7 19.55 -17.02 29.57
N ALA A 8 19.07 -17.51 30.70
CA ALA A 8 17.67 -17.53 31.07
C ALA A 8 17.23 -16.10 31.45
N PRO A 9 16.00 -15.67 31.10
CA PRO A 9 15.52 -14.33 31.46
C PRO A 9 15.24 -14.26 32.98
N THR A 10 15.98 -13.40 33.64
CA THR A 10 15.86 -13.11 35.08
C THR A 10 14.72 -12.13 35.41
N ASP A 11 13.90 -11.76 34.43
CA ASP A 11 12.93 -10.65 34.59
C ASP A 11 11.61 -11.08 35.25
N SER A 12 11.28 -12.37 35.23
CA SER A 12 9.97 -12.84 35.73
C SER A 12 9.88 -12.88 37.27
N ILE A 13 11.01 -12.97 37.96
CA ILE A 13 11.03 -13.10 39.45
C ILE A 13 10.87 -11.74 40.14
N ASN A 14 11.35 -10.67 39.51
CA ASN A 14 11.20 -9.31 40.02
C ASN A 14 9.79 -8.76 39.93
N TYR A 15 9.01 -9.24 38.96
CA TYR A 15 7.64 -8.80 38.69
C TYR A 15 6.66 -9.29 39.79
N ILE A 16 6.78 -10.54 40.19
CA ILE A 16 5.92 -11.15 41.25
C ILE A 16 6.18 -10.55 42.63
N MET A 17 7.40 -10.10 42.92
CA MET A 17 7.70 -9.44 44.18
C MET A 17 7.17 -8.01 44.29
N LEU A 18 6.95 -7.31 43.18
CA LEU A 18 6.40 -5.97 43.18
C LEU A 18 4.86 -5.97 43.36
N GLU A 19 4.13 -6.92 42.79
CA GLU A 19 2.68 -7.07 43.02
C GLU A 19 2.35 -7.37 44.47
N ASN A 20 3.14 -8.22 45.13
CA ASN A 20 2.95 -8.56 46.55
C ASN A 20 3.31 -7.44 47.54
N ALA A 21 4.08 -6.42 47.09
CA ALA A 21 4.43 -5.26 47.91
C ALA A 21 3.36 -4.16 47.91
N LEU A 22 2.48 -4.15 46.93
CA LEU A 22 1.41 -3.13 46.78
C LEU A 22 0.12 -3.52 47.50
N ASP A 23 -0.11 -4.81 47.82
CA ASP A 23 -1.37 -5.30 48.39
C ASP A 23 -1.32 -5.55 49.91
N SER A 24 -0.19 -5.27 50.60
CA SER A 24 -0.07 -5.44 52.06
C SER A 24 -0.19 -4.11 52.79
N SER A 25 -1.43 -3.67 52.98
CA SER A 25 -1.79 -2.76 54.08
C SER A 25 -1.99 -3.55 55.35
N THR A 26 -0.94 -4.05 55.98
CA THR A 26 -0.89 -4.36 57.46
C THR A 26 0.52 -4.77 57.89
N GLU A 27 0.93 -4.09 58.96
CA GLU A 27 1.98 -4.43 59.95
C GLU A 27 3.46 -4.36 59.58
N GLN A 28 4.08 -3.47 60.34
CA GLN A 28 5.48 -3.21 60.61
C GLN A 28 6.42 -4.43 60.51
N ALA A 29 7.20 -4.48 59.45
CA ALA A 29 8.50 -5.07 59.46
C ALA A 29 9.48 -4.02 58.90
N SER A 30 10.46 -3.64 59.71
CA SER A 30 11.52 -2.70 59.35
C SER A 30 12.39 -3.26 58.23
N VAL A 31 12.08 -2.87 57.00
CA VAL A 31 12.92 -3.11 55.85
C VAL A 31 13.94 -1.98 55.75
N PRO A 32 15.25 -2.22 55.63
CA PRO A 32 16.22 -1.16 55.50
C PRO A 32 15.93 -0.32 54.23
N THR A 33 15.67 0.97 54.44
CA THR A 33 15.48 1.96 53.39
C THR A 33 16.81 2.17 52.67
N ILE A 34 17.01 1.51 51.55
CA ILE A 34 18.21 1.66 50.70
C ILE A 34 17.91 2.41 49.39
N TYR A 35 16.68 2.88 49.15
CA TYR A 35 16.35 3.63 47.95
C TYR A 35 16.05 5.09 48.27
N PRO A 36 16.73 6.07 47.65
CA PRO A 36 16.37 7.47 47.81
C PRO A 36 14.95 7.70 47.24
N GLU A 37 14.13 8.52 47.92
CA GLU A 37 12.73 8.83 47.56
C GLU A 37 12.52 9.19 46.07
N LYS A 38 13.51 9.78 45.40
CA LYS A 38 13.51 10.07 43.97
C LYS A 38 13.42 8.85 43.04
N SER A 39 13.75 7.66 43.53
CA SER A 39 13.67 6.43 42.70
C SER A 39 12.26 5.85 42.66
N ILE A 40 11.44 6.09 43.66
CA ILE A 40 10.05 5.59 43.73
C ILE A 40 9.14 6.33 42.72
N ASP A 41 9.30 7.64 42.61
CA ASP A 41 8.55 8.45 41.64
C ASP A 41 8.91 8.06 40.19
N ASN A 42 10.17 7.75 39.92
CA ASN A 42 10.60 7.27 38.60
C ASN A 42 10.05 5.87 38.30
N ILE A 43 10.01 4.98 39.29
CA ILE A 43 9.45 3.62 39.10
C ILE A 43 7.95 3.68 38.90
N LYS A 44 7.24 4.52 39.66
CA LYS A 44 5.80 4.74 39.49
C LYS A 44 5.46 5.34 38.14
N SER A 45 6.23 6.32 37.68
CA SER A 45 6.10 6.91 36.36
C SER A 45 6.36 5.90 35.25
N LEU A 46 7.37 5.04 35.38
CA LEU A 46 7.66 3.96 34.44
C LEU A 46 6.54 2.90 34.43
N TYR A 47 6.01 2.55 35.58
CA TYR A 47 4.89 1.61 35.69
C TYR A 47 3.64 2.16 35.06
N GLU A 48 3.29 3.43 35.27
CA GLU A 48 2.19 4.11 34.60
C GLU A 48 2.41 4.17 33.07
N MET A 49 3.61 4.45 32.62
CA MET A 49 3.94 4.43 31.17
C MET A 49 3.82 3.03 30.54
N VAL A 50 4.20 1.98 31.27
CA VAL A 50 4.10 0.59 30.79
C VAL A 50 2.64 0.14 30.75
N THR A 51 1.87 0.42 31.81
CA THR A 51 0.44 0.06 31.89
C THR A 51 -0.41 0.83 30.87
N VAL A 52 -0.05 2.08 30.53
CA VAL A 52 -0.69 2.83 29.45
C VAL A 52 -0.39 2.19 28.09
N LYS A 53 0.85 1.75 27.84
CA LYS A 53 1.21 1.07 26.59
C LYS A 53 0.51 -0.28 26.40
N GLU A 54 0.24 -1.01 27.48
CA GLU A 54 -0.48 -2.29 27.42
C GLU A 54 -1.98 -2.12 27.06
N LYS A 55 -2.53 -0.92 27.25
CA LYS A 55 -3.93 -0.61 26.92
C LYS A 55 -4.12 -0.05 25.50
N GLU A 56 -3.04 0.27 24.81
CA GLU A 56 -3.09 0.84 23.47
C GLU A 56 -2.77 -0.24 22.42
N LYS A 57 -3.56 -0.25 21.35
CA LYS A 57 -3.39 -1.16 20.22
C LYS A 57 -3.32 -0.37 18.91
N THR A 58 -2.25 -0.58 18.16
CA THR A 58 -2.13 -0.05 16.80
C THR A 58 -2.92 -0.94 15.85
N ILE A 59 -3.84 -0.35 15.08
CA ILE A 59 -4.72 -1.06 14.14
C ILE A 59 -4.63 -0.39 12.78
N GLU A 60 -4.53 -1.21 11.76
CA GLU A 60 -4.71 -0.79 10.36
C GLU A 60 -6.17 -1.02 9.96
N LYS A 61 -6.79 0.02 9.41
CA LYS A 61 -8.16 0.01 8.90
C LYS A 61 -8.18 0.43 7.45
N GLU A 62 -9.09 -0.12 6.68
CA GLU A 62 -9.38 0.34 5.33
C GLU A 62 -10.71 1.07 5.31
N LEU A 63 -10.69 2.34 4.96
CA LEU A 63 -11.91 3.14 4.75
C LEU A 63 -12.24 3.14 3.28
N THR A 64 -13.49 2.86 2.94
CA THR A 64 -13.99 2.96 1.56
C THR A 64 -14.89 4.17 1.43
N VAL A 65 -14.58 5.03 0.47
CA VAL A 65 -15.36 6.25 0.19
C VAL A 65 -16.73 5.89 -0.38
N SER A 66 -17.79 6.24 0.31
CA SER A 66 -19.18 6.07 -0.10
C SER A 66 -19.76 7.34 -0.73
N LYS A 67 -20.95 7.24 -1.31
CA LYS A 67 -21.64 8.40 -1.87
C LYS A 67 -21.99 9.41 -0.79
N GLY A 68 -21.49 10.64 -0.94
CA GLY A 68 -21.69 11.73 0.01
C GLY A 68 -20.58 11.87 1.05
N ASP A 69 -19.64 10.94 1.11
CA ASP A 69 -18.50 11.07 2.00
C ASP A 69 -17.57 12.19 1.56
N THR A 70 -17.00 12.81 2.56
CA THR A 70 -15.89 13.76 2.46
C THR A 70 -14.72 13.23 3.28
N PHE A 71 -13.52 13.72 3.04
CA PHE A 71 -12.37 13.38 3.87
C PHE A 71 -12.63 13.67 5.36
N ILE A 72 -13.26 14.80 5.65
CA ILE A 72 -13.60 15.18 7.03
C ILE A 72 -14.63 14.21 7.62
N SER A 73 -15.69 13.84 6.87
CA SER A 73 -16.70 12.90 7.39
C SER A 73 -16.15 11.50 7.65
N LEU A 74 -15.17 11.05 6.85
CA LEU A 74 -14.48 9.79 7.08
C LEU A 74 -13.68 9.81 8.40
N LEU A 75 -12.99 10.91 8.71
CA LEU A 75 -12.24 11.06 9.95
C LEU A 75 -13.14 11.23 11.17
N THR A 76 -14.19 12.01 11.07
CA THR A 76 -15.18 12.13 12.18
C THR A 76 -15.90 10.81 12.42
N GLY A 77 -16.11 10.01 11.39
CA GLY A 77 -16.62 8.64 11.51
C GLY A 77 -15.70 7.69 12.28
N LEU A 78 -14.40 7.99 12.34
CA LEU A 78 -13.44 7.27 13.20
C LEU A 78 -13.45 7.77 14.66
N GLY A 79 -14.19 8.83 14.96
CA GLY A 79 -14.25 9.46 16.29
C GLY A 79 -13.38 10.71 16.45
N MET A 80 -12.80 11.24 15.35
CA MET A 80 -12.02 12.48 15.41
C MET A 80 -12.93 13.70 15.53
N GLU A 81 -12.50 14.69 16.32
CA GLU A 81 -13.17 15.97 16.39
C GLU A 81 -13.12 16.73 15.05
N TYR A 82 -14.18 17.47 14.72
CA TYR A 82 -14.29 18.17 13.43
C TYR A 82 -13.13 19.15 13.17
N ASN A 83 -12.71 19.90 14.19
CA ASN A 83 -11.62 20.88 14.05
C ASN A 83 -10.28 20.20 13.72
N ASP A 84 -10.02 19.04 14.33
CA ASP A 84 -8.83 18.26 14.05
C ASP A 84 -8.88 17.68 12.65
N ALA A 85 -10.00 17.07 12.26
CA ALA A 85 -10.22 16.55 10.92
C ALA A 85 -10.07 17.64 9.84
N HIS A 86 -10.59 18.85 10.10
CA HIS A 86 -10.43 20.00 9.21
C HIS A 86 -8.98 20.49 9.13
N SER A 87 -8.25 20.49 10.25
CA SER A 87 -6.82 20.82 10.27
C SER A 87 -6.01 19.83 9.40
N LEU A 88 -6.31 18.52 9.49
CA LEU A 88 -5.70 17.49 8.65
C LEU A 88 -6.06 17.64 7.18
N TYR A 89 -7.32 17.99 6.87
CA TYR A 89 -7.74 18.32 5.51
C TYR A 89 -6.88 19.43 4.91
N LEU A 90 -6.64 20.53 5.67
CA LEU A 90 -5.82 21.64 5.19
C LEU A 90 -4.35 21.26 4.98
N LYS A 91 -3.81 20.37 5.82
CA LYS A 91 -2.45 19.83 5.65
C LYS A 91 -2.35 18.96 4.40
N LEU A 92 -3.28 18.01 4.22
CA LEU A 92 -3.32 17.13 3.07
C LEU A 92 -3.52 17.88 1.76
N LYS A 93 -4.34 18.94 1.78
CA LYS A 93 -4.63 19.77 0.60
C LYS A 93 -3.39 20.40 -0.04
N LYS A 94 -2.30 20.54 0.70
CA LYS A 94 -1.03 21.08 0.17
C LYS A 94 -0.38 20.14 -0.87
N VAL A 95 -0.63 18.83 -0.80
CA VAL A 95 -0.05 17.80 -1.67
C VAL A 95 -1.09 17.06 -2.51
N TYR A 96 -2.30 16.93 -1.98
CA TYR A 96 -3.45 16.27 -2.63
C TYR A 96 -4.74 16.95 -2.21
N ASP A 97 -5.57 17.35 -3.17
CA ASP A 97 -6.88 17.90 -2.83
C ASP A 97 -7.87 16.78 -2.48
N PRO A 98 -8.28 16.66 -1.19
CA PRO A 98 -9.20 15.60 -0.77
C PRO A 98 -10.58 15.67 -1.41
N ALA A 99 -10.94 16.77 -2.06
CA ALA A 99 -12.18 16.87 -2.86
C ALA A 99 -12.15 15.95 -4.10
N ASN A 100 -10.98 15.46 -4.51
CA ASN A 100 -10.82 14.53 -5.62
C ASN A 100 -11.01 13.06 -5.23
N LEU A 101 -11.36 12.75 -3.98
CA LEU A 101 -11.70 11.39 -3.55
C LEU A 101 -12.87 10.86 -4.37
N LYS A 102 -12.77 9.62 -4.80
CA LYS A 102 -13.79 8.97 -5.66
C LYS A 102 -14.56 7.93 -4.87
N ILE A 103 -15.84 7.79 -5.17
CA ILE A 103 -16.67 6.70 -4.62
C ILE A 103 -15.99 5.35 -4.94
N GLY A 104 -15.89 4.49 -3.92
CA GLY A 104 -15.20 3.19 -3.99
C GLY A 104 -13.70 3.27 -3.79
N GLN A 105 -13.11 4.46 -3.68
CA GLN A 105 -11.69 4.61 -3.35
C GLN A 105 -11.42 4.17 -1.92
N LYS A 106 -10.30 3.48 -1.73
CA LYS A 106 -9.86 2.97 -0.44
C LYS A 106 -8.77 3.87 0.13
N LEU A 107 -8.84 4.09 1.42
CA LEU A 107 -7.83 4.79 2.21
C LEU A 107 -7.32 3.81 3.28
N ALA A 108 -6.02 3.57 3.32
CA ALA A 108 -5.42 2.84 4.43
C ALA A 108 -5.18 3.79 5.59
N VAL A 109 -5.64 3.44 6.77
CA VAL A 109 -5.57 4.28 7.97
C VAL A 109 -4.97 3.49 9.11
N THR A 110 -3.94 4.03 9.74
CA THR A 110 -3.35 3.47 10.96
C THR A 110 -3.79 4.32 12.14
N VAL A 111 -4.42 3.68 13.11
CA VAL A 111 -4.91 4.32 14.34
C VAL A 111 -4.39 3.59 15.57
N ILE A 112 -4.28 4.33 16.66
CA ILE A 112 -4.13 3.76 18.01
C ILE A 112 -5.51 3.75 18.65
N GLU A 113 -5.92 2.59 19.13
CA GLU A 113 -7.19 2.38 19.82
C GLU A 113 -6.96 1.89 21.24
N ASP A 114 -7.88 2.27 22.12
CA ASP A 114 -7.99 1.68 23.44
C ASP A 114 -8.48 0.23 23.32
N GLN A 115 -7.78 -0.70 23.97
CA GLN A 115 -8.06 -2.14 23.88
C GLN A 115 -9.40 -2.55 24.50
N GLU A 116 -9.87 -1.81 25.51
CA GLU A 116 -11.10 -2.13 26.25
C GLU A 116 -12.32 -1.52 25.57
N THR A 117 -12.22 -0.28 25.11
CA THR A 117 -13.36 0.48 24.55
C THR A 117 -13.40 0.45 23.02
N ASN A 118 -12.31 0.07 22.36
CA ASN A 118 -12.10 0.17 20.91
C ASN A 118 -12.29 1.59 20.37
N GLN A 119 -12.16 2.59 21.21
CA GLN A 119 -12.21 3.99 20.79
C GLN A 119 -10.86 4.42 20.22
N MET A 120 -10.89 5.21 19.15
CA MET A 120 -9.70 5.80 18.57
C MET A 120 -9.10 6.82 19.54
N LEU A 121 -7.87 6.56 19.99
CA LEU A 121 -7.08 7.47 20.80
C LEU A 121 -6.25 8.42 19.94
N SER A 122 -5.74 7.92 18.81
CA SER A 122 -4.86 8.67 17.95
C SER A 122 -4.91 8.15 16.52
N LEU A 123 -4.83 9.06 15.57
CA LEU A 123 -4.55 8.75 14.18
C LEU A 123 -3.04 8.83 13.96
N GLU A 124 -2.43 7.78 13.42
CA GLU A 124 -0.99 7.75 13.15
C GLU A 124 -0.69 8.07 11.69
N SER A 125 -1.43 7.47 10.76
CA SER A 125 -1.25 7.74 9.35
C SER A 125 -2.52 7.53 8.53
N ILE A 126 -2.58 8.21 7.37
CA ILE A 126 -3.52 7.97 6.29
C ILE A 126 -2.74 7.88 4.99
N VAL A 127 -2.99 6.83 4.23
CA VAL A 127 -2.43 6.64 2.89
C VAL A 127 -3.55 6.65 1.86
N ILE A 128 -3.44 7.52 0.87
CA ILE A 128 -4.37 7.66 -0.24
C ILE A 128 -3.62 7.33 -1.53
N GLU A 129 -4.06 6.31 -2.25
CA GLU A 129 -3.51 5.94 -3.54
C GLU A 129 -4.58 6.09 -4.64
N PRO A 130 -4.72 7.28 -5.26
CA PRO A 130 -5.73 7.52 -6.29
C PRO A 130 -5.47 6.74 -7.59
N LYS A 131 -4.24 6.36 -7.81
CA LYS A 131 -3.77 5.51 -8.90
C LYS A 131 -2.47 4.82 -8.50
N ALA A 132 -2.23 3.65 -9.06
CA ALA A 132 -1.04 2.85 -8.80
C ALA A 132 0.26 3.66 -8.86
N GLY A 133 1.10 3.50 -7.86
CA GLY A 133 2.41 4.16 -7.76
C GLY A 133 2.37 5.65 -7.40
N HIS A 134 1.22 6.21 -7.02
CA HIS A 134 1.11 7.59 -6.55
C HIS A 134 0.40 7.62 -5.19
N ARG A 135 1.16 7.73 -4.12
CA ARG A 135 0.67 7.75 -2.75
C ARG A 135 0.76 9.15 -2.16
N TYR A 136 -0.28 9.54 -1.45
CA TYR A 136 -0.33 10.74 -0.63
C TYR A 136 -0.50 10.28 0.80
N ILE A 137 0.46 10.65 1.63
CA ILE A 137 0.58 10.17 3.00
C ILE A 137 0.43 11.35 3.94
N LEU A 138 -0.47 11.24 4.89
CA LEU A 138 -0.57 12.12 6.04
C LEU A 138 -0.19 11.29 7.26
N GLU A 139 0.87 11.66 7.96
CA GLU A 139 1.40 10.89 9.08
C GLU A 139 1.93 11.80 10.18
N LYS A 140 2.04 11.28 11.40
CA LYS A 140 2.75 11.94 12.49
C LYS A 140 4.24 11.73 12.33
N ASN A 141 5.00 12.82 12.52
CA ASN A 141 6.46 12.76 12.65
C ASN A 141 6.87 12.44 14.10
N ASP A 142 8.19 12.34 14.33
CA ASP A 142 8.77 12.07 15.67
C ASP A 142 8.40 13.12 16.71
N GLN A 143 8.05 14.35 16.28
CA GLN A 143 7.58 15.43 17.15
C GLN A 143 6.07 15.40 17.41
N LYS A 144 5.39 14.32 16.97
CA LYS A 144 3.92 14.14 17.02
C LYS A 144 3.13 15.19 16.22
N GLU A 145 3.76 15.83 15.24
CA GLU A 145 3.10 16.74 14.33
C GLU A 145 2.70 16.02 13.05
N TYR A 146 1.50 16.33 12.53
CA TYR A 146 1.09 15.78 11.24
C TYR A 146 1.79 16.48 10.10
N ILE A 147 2.39 15.69 9.22
CA ILE A 147 2.98 16.12 7.96
C ILE A 147 2.27 15.42 6.79
N ALA A 148 2.18 16.11 5.66
CA ALA A 148 1.63 15.55 4.44
C ALA A 148 2.72 15.48 3.38
N LYS A 149 2.89 14.33 2.73
CA LYS A 149 3.87 14.10 1.67
C LYS A 149 3.25 13.39 0.49
N ALA A 150 3.82 13.60 -0.69
CA ALA A 150 3.48 12.85 -1.90
C ALA A 150 4.66 11.94 -2.25
N GLU A 151 4.37 10.69 -2.47
CA GLU A 151 5.34 9.69 -2.92
C GLU A 151 4.94 9.16 -4.30
N LYS A 152 5.94 8.94 -5.13
CA LYS A 152 5.75 8.34 -6.44
C LYS A 152 6.74 7.20 -6.59
N ASP A 153 6.22 6.02 -6.89
CA ASP A 153 7.06 4.85 -7.13
C ASP A 153 7.87 5.03 -8.42
N GLU A 154 9.11 4.59 -8.40
CA GLU A 154 9.87 4.36 -9.61
C GLU A 154 9.30 3.13 -10.31
N LEU A 155 8.88 3.33 -11.57
CA LEU A 155 8.28 2.26 -12.33
C LEU A 155 9.36 1.36 -12.93
N ILE A 156 9.12 0.07 -12.85
CA ILE A 156 9.97 -0.98 -13.43
C ILE A 156 9.41 -1.30 -14.83
N GLU A 157 10.27 -1.37 -15.83
CA GLU A 157 9.90 -1.87 -17.15
C GLU A 157 9.91 -3.40 -17.14
N GLU A 158 8.75 -3.99 -17.40
CA GLU A 158 8.57 -5.44 -17.51
C GLU A 158 8.23 -5.79 -18.96
N VAL A 159 8.97 -6.76 -19.52
CA VAL A 159 8.71 -7.29 -20.85
C VAL A 159 7.80 -8.51 -20.75
N ASN A 160 6.66 -8.43 -21.42
CA ASN A 160 5.67 -9.49 -21.46
C ASN A 160 5.56 -10.08 -22.87
N SER A 161 5.27 -11.37 -22.96
CA SER A 161 4.99 -12.05 -24.22
C SER A 161 3.68 -12.80 -24.14
N ALA A 162 2.97 -12.83 -25.25
CA ALA A 162 1.75 -13.63 -25.41
C ALA A 162 1.58 -14.08 -26.84
N SER A 163 1.01 -15.25 -27.00
CA SER A 163 0.67 -15.82 -28.30
C SER A 163 -0.67 -16.53 -28.22
N GLY A 164 -1.31 -16.74 -29.36
CA GLY A 164 -2.57 -17.45 -29.38
C GLY A 164 -3.12 -17.69 -30.79
N THR A 165 -4.15 -18.55 -30.83
CA THR A 165 -4.91 -18.83 -32.05
C THR A 165 -6.16 -17.95 -32.08
N ILE A 166 -6.44 -17.36 -33.23
CA ILE A 166 -7.61 -16.52 -33.45
C ILE A 166 -8.86 -17.40 -33.54
N SER A 167 -9.82 -17.10 -32.68
CA SER A 167 -11.12 -17.76 -32.65
C SER A 167 -12.20 -16.67 -32.73
N GLY A 168 -12.74 -16.46 -33.90
CA GLY A 168 -13.65 -15.34 -34.20
C GLY A 168 -12.90 -14.06 -34.53
N SER A 169 -12.70 -13.14 -33.60
CA SER A 169 -11.95 -11.90 -33.86
C SER A 169 -10.60 -11.86 -33.19
N LEU A 170 -9.62 -11.21 -33.81
CA LEU A 170 -8.30 -10.98 -33.27
C LEU A 170 -8.36 -10.35 -31.89
N SER A 171 -9.11 -9.24 -31.77
CA SER A 171 -9.18 -8.49 -30.49
C SER A 171 -9.75 -9.31 -29.33
N VAL A 172 -10.76 -10.14 -29.59
CA VAL A 172 -11.34 -11.03 -28.57
C VAL A 172 -10.33 -12.11 -28.18
N SER A 173 -9.67 -12.71 -29.16
CA SER A 173 -8.67 -13.77 -28.92
C SER A 173 -7.47 -13.26 -28.14
N MET A 174 -6.96 -12.07 -28.45
CA MET A 174 -5.89 -11.42 -27.72
C MET A 174 -6.28 -11.11 -26.27
N ARG A 175 -7.48 -10.57 -26.04
CA ARG A 175 -7.97 -10.28 -24.68
C ARG A 175 -8.15 -11.54 -23.83
N LYS A 176 -8.56 -12.65 -24.43
CA LYS A 176 -8.64 -13.96 -23.74
C LYS A 176 -7.29 -14.46 -23.26
N GLN A 177 -6.20 -14.03 -23.88
CA GLN A 177 -4.82 -14.31 -23.44
C GLN A 177 -4.31 -13.29 -22.41
N GLY A 178 -5.17 -12.44 -21.85
CA GLY A 178 -4.80 -11.45 -20.84
C GLY A 178 -4.09 -10.21 -21.39
N ILE A 179 -4.01 -10.04 -22.70
CA ILE A 179 -3.33 -8.90 -23.32
C ILE A 179 -4.14 -7.61 -23.06
N PRO A 180 -3.50 -6.55 -22.51
CA PRO A 180 -4.17 -5.28 -22.22
C PRO A 180 -4.83 -4.67 -23.47
N GLY A 181 -6.03 -4.10 -23.31
CA GLY A 181 -6.79 -3.54 -24.42
C GLY A 181 -6.03 -2.46 -25.23
N LYS A 182 -5.16 -1.70 -24.57
CA LYS A 182 -4.28 -0.72 -25.22
C LYS A 182 -3.24 -1.38 -26.16
N ILE A 183 -2.70 -2.53 -25.75
CA ILE A 183 -1.78 -3.31 -26.59
C ILE A 183 -2.53 -3.92 -27.77
N VAL A 184 -3.74 -4.45 -27.55
CA VAL A 184 -4.60 -4.96 -28.63
C VAL A 184 -4.88 -3.88 -29.67
N ALA A 185 -5.20 -2.66 -29.24
CA ALA A 185 -5.42 -1.54 -30.14
C ALA A 185 -4.16 -1.15 -30.93
N LYS A 186 -3.00 -1.08 -30.24
CA LYS A 186 -1.70 -0.82 -30.90
C LYS A 186 -1.37 -1.90 -31.93
N PHE A 187 -1.56 -3.17 -31.57
CA PHE A 187 -1.33 -4.31 -32.47
C PHE A 187 -2.18 -4.21 -33.72
N SER A 188 -3.48 -3.91 -33.56
CA SER A 188 -4.39 -3.72 -34.69
C SER A 188 -3.98 -2.56 -35.57
N ASN A 189 -3.53 -1.44 -35.02
CA ASN A 189 -3.05 -0.28 -35.75
C ASN A 189 -1.78 -0.58 -36.57
N ILE A 190 -0.83 -1.34 -36.00
CA ILE A 190 0.41 -1.74 -36.68
C ILE A 190 0.12 -2.48 -38.00
N PHE A 191 -0.83 -3.41 -37.97
CA PHE A 191 -1.17 -4.20 -39.16
C PHE A 191 -2.27 -3.61 -39.99
N GLY A 192 -2.96 -2.56 -39.52
CA GLY A 192 -4.16 -2.03 -40.15
C GLY A 192 -3.97 -1.47 -41.55
N GLN A 193 -2.75 -1.13 -41.96
CA GLN A 193 -2.42 -0.70 -43.31
C GLN A 193 -2.14 -1.87 -44.28
N ALA A 194 -1.71 -3.01 -43.73
CA ALA A 194 -1.26 -4.19 -44.49
C ALA A 194 -2.30 -5.31 -44.51
N VAL A 195 -3.27 -5.32 -43.59
CA VAL A 195 -4.22 -6.42 -43.37
C VAL A 195 -5.63 -5.89 -43.22
N ASP A 196 -6.55 -6.36 -44.04
CA ASP A 196 -7.98 -6.20 -43.81
C ASP A 196 -8.47 -7.27 -42.84
N PHE A 197 -8.59 -6.88 -41.55
CA PHE A 197 -8.98 -7.81 -40.49
C PHE A 197 -10.32 -8.52 -40.69
N ARG A 198 -11.22 -7.95 -41.50
CA ARG A 198 -12.51 -8.57 -41.78
C ARG A 198 -12.39 -9.64 -42.84
N ARG A 199 -11.51 -9.44 -43.81
CA ARG A 199 -11.39 -10.28 -44.99
C ARG A 199 -10.23 -11.28 -44.91
N ASP A 200 -9.09 -10.85 -44.39
CA ASP A 200 -7.85 -11.60 -44.45
C ASP A 200 -7.61 -12.51 -43.24
N VAL A 201 -8.14 -12.10 -42.07
CA VAL A 201 -7.99 -12.86 -40.82
C VAL A 201 -9.09 -13.89 -40.65
N ARG A 202 -8.71 -15.12 -40.38
CA ARG A 202 -9.63 -16.27 -40.22
C ARG A 202 -9.45 -16.98 -38.88
N SER A 203 -10.46 -17.71 -38.47
CA SER A 203 -10.32 -18.65 -37.35
C SER A 203 -9.24 -19.69 -37.67
N GLY A 204 -8.35 -19.95 -36.74
CA GLY A 204 -7.17 -20.80 -36.90
C GLY A 204 -5.88 -20.05 -37.19
N ASP A 205 -5.94 -18.79 -37.67
CA ASP A 205 -4.76 -17.92 -37.74
C ASP A 205 -4.16 -17.66 -36.36
N LYS A 206 -2.88 -17.26 -36.27
CA LYS A 206 -2.20 -17.07 -34.99
C LYS A 206 -1.63 -15.67 -34.87
N PHE A 207 -1.46 -15.25 -33.65
CA PHE A 207 -0.76 -14.02 -33.30
C PHE A 207 0.31 -14.27 -32.24
N GLU A 208 1.33 -13.42 -32.25
CA GLU A 208 2.42 -13.37 -31.28
C GLU A 208 2.68 -11.89 -30.96
N VAL A 209 2.92 -11.56 -29.70
CA VAL A 209 3.24 -10.20 -29.32
C VAL A 209 4.22 -10.20 -28.15
N ILE A 210 5.22 -9.30 -28.23
CA ILE A 210 6.09 -8.93 -27.10
C ILE A 210 5.88 -7.45 -26.85
N TYR A 211 5.62 -7.09 -25.61
CA TYR A 211 5.29 -5.70 -25.24
C TYR A 211 5.81 -5.37 -23.85
N GLU A 212 5.99 -4.08 -23.60
CA GLU A 212 6.40 -3.54 -22.31
C GLU A 212 5.20 -3.15 -21.47
N ASN A 213 5.30 -3.38 -20.15
CA ASN A 213 4.50 -2.74 -19.13
C ASN A 213 5.42 -1.93 -18.22
N HIS A 214 4.90 -0.87 -17.65
CA HIS A 214 5.52 -0.18 -16.53
C HIS A 214 4.72 -0.56 -15.29
N ILE A 215 5.37 -1.24 -14.35
CA ILE A 215 4.78 -1.76 -13.13
C ILE A 215 5.34 -1.05 -11.91
N THR A 216 4.58 -1.02 -10.82
CA THR A 216 5.09 -0.64 -9.50
C THR A 216 6.04 -1.71 -8.96
N PRO A 217 6.86 -1.42 -7.93
CA PRO A 217 7.61 -2.44 -7.21
C PRO A 217 6.75 -3.58 -6.63
N SER A 218 5.46 -3.32 -6.37
CA SER A 218 4.49 -4.34 -5.95
C SER A 218 3.92 -5.18 -7.09
N GLY A 219 4.29 -4.91 -8.36
CA GLY A 219 3.85 -5.65 -9.54
C GLY A 219 2.55 -5.14 -10.17
N GLU A 220 2.00 -4.00 -9.72
CA GLU A 220 0.79 -3.45 -10.31
C GLU A 220 1.09 -2.69 -11.62
N VAL A 221 0.34 -2.98 -12.68
CA VAL A 221 0.53 -2.33 -13.98
C VAL A 221 -0.01 -0.91 -13.96
N VAL A 222 0.89 0.06 -13.99
CA VAL A 222 0.55 1.51 -14.04
C VAL A 222 0.26 1.95 -15.47
N LYS A 223 1.05 1.47 -16.42
CA LYS A 223 1.01 1.90 -17.82
C LYS A 223 1.47 0.79 -18.74
N THR A 224 0.79 0.61 -19.85
CA THR A 224 1.29 -0.22 -20.95
C THR A 224 2.30 0.56 -21.80
N GLY A 225 3.44 -0.03 -22.06
CA GLY A 225 4.51 0.52 -22.87
C GLY A 225 4.31 0.31 -24.37
N ASN A 226 5.39 -0.05 -25.05
CA ASN A 226 5.42 -0.24 -26.48
C ASN A 226 5.27 -1.73 -26.86
N ILE A 227 4.90 -2.00 -28.10
CA ILE A 227 5.05 -3.31 -28.70
C ILE A 227 6.49 -3.38 -29.24
N LEU A 228 7.24 -4.40 -28.78
CA LEU A 228 8.61 -4.67 -29.21
C LEU A 228 8.64 -5.59 -30.42
N TYR A 229 7.69 -6.55 -30.44
CA TYR A 229 7.50 -7.49 -31.54
C TYR A 229 6.00 -7.74 -31.75
N ALA A 230 5.59 -7.79 -32.99
CA ALA A 230 4.25 -8.19 -33.40
C ALA A 230 4.33 -9.18 -34.56
N GLY A 231 3.75 -10.36 -34.36
CA GLY A 231 3.64 -11.42 -35.35
C GLY A 231 2.19 -11.74 -35.66
N LEU A 232 1.82 -11.78 -36.94
CA LEU A 232 0.51 -12.23 -37.41
C LEU A 232 0.71 -13.32 -38.45
N ILE A 233 0.24 -14.51 -38.16
CA ILE A 233 0.43 -15.71 -38.98
C ILE A 233 -0.92 -16.04 -39.63
N LEU A 234 -1.05 -15.68 -40.88
CA LEU A 234 -2.24 -15.84 -41.70
C LEU A 234 -2.03 -17.01 -42.67
N ARG A 235 -2.63 -18.18 -42.42
CA ARG A 235 -2.56 -19.37 -43.28
C ARG A 235 -1.16 -19.67 -43.80
N ARG A 236 -0.72 -18.97 -44.86
CA ARG A 236 0.55 -19.14 -45.58
C ARG A 236 1.51 -17.96 -45.44
N ASN A 237 1.05 -16.84 -44.89
CA ASN A 237 1.84 -15.63 -44.76
C ASN A 237 2.12 -15.33 -43.30
N LYS A 238 3.36 -15.14 -42.96
CA LYS A 238 3.80 -14.63 -41.65
C LYS A 238 4.21 -13.18 -41.82
N LEU A 239 3.54 -12.29 -41.10
CA LEU A 239 3.86 -10.88 -41.03
C LEU A 239 4.52 -10.63 -39.69
N GLU A 240 5.75 -10.16 -39.68
CA GLU A 240 6.50 -9.87 -38.47
C GLU A 240 7.02 -8.46 -38.50
N LEU A 241 6.82 -7.76 -37.41
CA LEU A 241 7.26 -6.38 -37.23
C LEU A 241 8.00 -6.26 -35.92
N TYR A 242 9.14 -5.62 -35.97
CA TYR A 242 9.99 -5.36 -34.81
C TYR A 242 10.08 -3.86 -34.57
N ARG A 243 10.02 -3.47 -33.32
CA ARG A 243 10.33 -2.10 -32.94
C ARG A 243 11.83 -1.89 -33.05
N PHE A 244 12.25 -0.99 -33.92
CA PHE A 244 13.63 -0.60 -34.06
C PHE A 244 13.78 0.86 -33.61
N THR A 245 14.83 1.13 -32.84
CA THR A 245 15.22 2.50 -32.48
C THR A 245 16.56 2.79 -33.16
N ASP A 246 16.63 3.82 -33.97
CA ASP A 246 17.85 4.22 -34.62
C ASP A 246 18.88 4.80 -33.63
N LYS A 247 20.10 5.10 -34.09
CA LYS A 247 21.18 5.64 -33.27
C LYS A 247 20.85 7.05 -32.72
N ASN A 248 19.84 7.72 -33.27
CA ASN A 248 19.40 9.06 -32.87
C ASN A 248 18.16 8.99 -31.96
N GLY A 249 17.70 7.78 -31.58
CA GLY A 249 16.53 7.59 -30.74
C GLY A 249 15.18 7.64 -31.50
N ASN A 250 15.17 7.72 -32.83
CA ASN A 250 13.94 7.67 -33.61
C ASN A 250 13.46 6.21 -33.75
N VAL A 251 12.14 6.05 -33.78
CA VAL A 251 11.46 4.74 -33.87
C VAL A 251 10.75 4.60 -35.20
#